data_0fd15b5f11c024e2c5e865c0b9e84461
#
_entry.id   0fd15b5f11c024e2c5e865c0b9e84461
#
_cell.length_a   1.000
_cell.length_b   1.000
_cell.length_c   1.000
_cell.angle_alpha   90.00
_cell.angle_beta   90.00
_cell.angle_gamma   90.00
#
_symmetry.space_group_name_H-M   'P 1'
#
loop_
_entity.id
_entity.type
_entity.pdbx_description
1 polymer ?
#
loop_
_entity_poly.entity_id
_entity_poly.type
_entity_poly.pdbx_seq_one_letter_code
_entity_poly.pdbx_strand_id
1 'polypeptide(L)'
;MELDMIGIGERIKTRRKELKLSQTDIYERCDITSGALSKIENGKTTPSVIAFYKLSQVLECDMNWLATGISSNMQKSNICKLEEELLNGFRELPEDDKEELMGLLQLKLRKVKK
;
A
#
# COMPACT_ATOMS: atom_id res chain seq x y z
N MET A 1 16.45 13.13 2.93
CA MET A 1 15.60 12.29 3.81
C MET A 1 16.38 11.09 4.29
N GLU A 2 16.55 10.98 5.59
CA GLU A 2 17.23 9.81 6.16
C GLU A 2 16.23 8.70 6.42
N LEU A 3 16.60 7.49 6.02
CA LEU A 3 15.79 6.32 6.32
C LEU A 3 16.08 5.87 7.75
N ASP A 4 15.02 5.62 8.50
CA ASP A 4 15.11 5.22 9.89
C ASP A 4 15.01 3.70 10.01
N MET A 5 16.12 3.06 10.38
CA MET A 5 16.18 1.60 10.54
C MET A 5 15.19 1.09 11.56
N ILE A 6 15.00 1.83 12.64
CA ILE A 6 14.05 1.46 13.70
C ILE A 6 12.62 1.50 13.16
N GLY A 7 12.30 2.58 12.47
CA GLY A 7 10.97 2.73 11.84
C GLY A 7 10.68 1.66 10.82
N ILE A 8 11.66 1.33 9.98
CA ILE A 8 11.54 0.24 8.99
C ILE A 8 11.25 -1.07 9.71
N GLY A 9 12.02 -1.38 10.75
CA GLY A 9 11.85 -2.61 11.50
C GLY A 9 10.48 -2.70 12.16
N GLU A 10 10.00 -1.60 12.73
CA GLU A 10 8.69 -1.54 13.36
C GLU A 10 7.57 -1.76 12.36
N ARG A 11 7.68 -1.17 11.18
CA ARG A 11 6.67 -1.35 10.12
C ARG A 11 6.63 -2.79 9.64
N ILE A 12 7.78 -3.42 9.46
CA ILE A 12 7.88 -4.83 9.07
C ILE A 12 7.20 -5.69 10.13
N LYS A 13 7.54 -5.49 11.39
CA LYS A 13 7.00 -6.26 12.50
C LYS A 13 5.50 -6.08 12.63
N THR A 14 5.03 -4.84 12.58
CA THR A 14 3.61 -4.52 12.71
C THR A 14 2.81 -5.18 11.59
N ARG A 15 3.29 -5.02 10.34
CA ARG A 15 2.58 -5.60 9.20
C ARG A 15 2.57 -7.13 9.25
N ARG A 16 3.70 -7.71 9.65
CA ARG A 16 3.79 -9.17 9.81
C ARG A 16 2.73 -9.67 10.79
N LYS A 17 2.59 -8.98 11.93
CA LYS A 17 1.61 -9.36 12.95
C LYS A 17 0.17 -9.15 12.47
N GLU A 18 -0.08 -8.08 11.73
CA GLU A 18 -1.40 -7.83 11.16
C GLU A 18 -1.85 -8.98 10.24
N LEU A 19 -0.91 -9.53 9.48
CA LEU A 19 -1.17 -10.65 8.58
C LEU A 19 -1.07 -12.00 9.29
N LYS A 20 -0.78 -12.00 10.59
CA LYS A 20 -0.65 -13.20 11.42
C LYS A 20 0.44 -14.15 10.91
N LEU A 21 1.53 -13.58 10.39
CA LEU A 21 2.68 -14.32 9.91
C LEU A 21 3.72 -14.44 11.02
N SER A 22 4.29 -15.65 11.17
CA SER A 22 5.41 -15.86 12.08
C SER A 22 6.72 -15.51 11.39
N GLN A 23 7.82 -15.42 12.17
CA GLN A 23 9.15 -15.23 11.58
C GLN A 23 9.53 -16.43 10.70
N THR A 24 9.06 -17.63 11.05
CA THR A 24 9.26 -18.83 10.26
C THR A 24 8.57 -18.71 8.90
N ASP A 25 7.35 -18.17 8.87
CA ASP A 25 6.63 -17.94 7.62
C ASP A 25 7.42 -17.01 6.69
N ILE A 26 8.04 -15.98 7.25
CA ILE A 26 8.88 -15.04 6.48
C ILE A 26 10.11 -15.77 5.94
N TYR A 27 10.74 -16.61 6.77
CA TYR A 27 11.90 -17.39 6.33
C TYR A 27 11.54 -18.27 5.12
N GLU A 28 10.44 -18.96 5.20
CA GLU A 28 9.99 -19.86 4.12
C GLU A 28 9.70 -19.12 2.81
N ARG A 29 9.17 -17.89 2.91
CA ARG A 29 8.75 -17.14 1.74
C ARG A 29 9.81 -16.19 1.19
N CYS A 30 10.66 -15.65 2.08
CA CYS A 30 11.64 -14.62 1.71
C CYS A 30 13.08 -15.07 1.80
N ASP A 31 13.32 -16.28 2.32
CA ASP A 31 14.67 -16.79 2.54
C ASP A 31 15.48 -15.92 3.49
N ILE A 32 14.81 -15.33 4.47
CA ILE A 32 15.43 -14.51 5.51
C ILE A 32 15.33 -15.29 6.82
N THR A 33 16.47 -15.61 7.43
CA THR A 33 16.49 -16.38 8.68
C THR A 33 15.78 -15.63 9.81
N SER A 34 15.25 -16.36 10.80
CA SER A 34 14.59 -15.74 11.96
C SER A 34 15.53 -14.80 12.70
N GLY A 35 16.82 -15.15 12.81
CA GLY A 35 17.79 -14.27 13.44
C GLY A 35 18.03 -12.99 12.67
N ALA A 36 18.13 -13.09 11.35
CA ALA A 36 18.29 -11.92 10.49
C ALA A 36 17.05 -11.02 10.54
N LEU A 37 15.86 -11.62 10.48
CA LEU A 37 14.60 -10.89 10.56
C LEU A 37 14.48 -10.18 11.91
N SER A 38 14.83 -10.86 12.99
CA SER A 38 14.79 -10.27 14.33
C SER A 38 15.67 -9.02 14.41
N LYS A 39 16.87 -9.05 13.84
CA LYS A 39 17.75 -7.89 13.79
C LYS A 39 17.16 -6.76 12.98
N ILE A 40 16.52 -7.07 11.85
CA ILE A 40 15.85 -6.08 11.00
C ILE A 40 14.68 -5.45 11.78
N GLU A 41 13.84 -6.26 12.41
CA GLU A 41 12.68 -5.77 13.15
C GLU A 41 13.08 -4.93 14.36
N ASN A 42 14.24 -5.18 14.94
CA ASN A 42 14.75 -4.40 16.08
C ASN A 42 15.59 -3.19 15.66
N GLY A 43 15.71 -2.93 14.37
CA GLY A 43 16.43 -1.78 13.87
C GLY A 43 17.93 -1.89 13.95
N LYS A 44 18.48 -3.09 14.10
CA LYS A 44 19.93 -3.32 14.21
C LYS A 44 20.61 -3.47 12.86
N THR A 45 19.91 -3.98 11.87
CA THR A 45 20.43 -4.13 10.50
C THR A 45 19.34 -3.75 9.51
N THR A 46 19.76 -3.46 8.27
CA THR A 46 18.83 -3.20 7.18
C THR A 46 18.80 -4.42 6.25
N PRO A 47 17.67 -4.74 5.63
CA PRO A 47 17.63 -5.80 4.65
C PRO A 47 18.32 -5.37 3.35
N SER A 48 18.80 -6.35 2.57
CA SER A 48 19.27 -6.07 1.22
C SER A 48 18.09 -5.63 0.36
N VAL A 49 18.39 -5.03 -0.80
CA VAL A 49 17.32 -4.58 -1.72
C VAL A 49 16.44 -5.76 -2.13
N ILE A 50 17.03 -6.90 -2.41
CA ILE A 50 16.28 -8.10 -2.81
C ILE A 50 15.41 -8.59 -1.67
N ALA A 51 15.96 -8.66 -0.45
CA ALA A 51 15.20 -9.07 0.72
C ALA A 51 14.06 -8.09 1.02
N PHE A 52 14.33 -6.80 0.86
CA PHE A 52 13.33 -5.76 1.09
C PHE A 52 12.16 -5.88 0.11
N TYR A 53 12.47 -6.13 -1.16
CA TYR A 53 11.46 -6.35 -2.18
C TYR A 53 10.59 -7.57 -1.84
N LYS A 54 11.24 -8.68 -1.48
CA LYS A 54 10.52 -9.91 -1.10
C LYS A 54 9.62 -9.68 0.12
N LEU A 55 10.12 -8.95 1.11
CA LEU A 55 9.33 -8.59 2.28
C LEU A 55 8.10 -7.78 1.90
N SER A 56 8.25 -6.79 1.02
CA SER A 56 7.11 -5.98 0.60
C SER A 56 6.03 -6.82 -0.08
N GLN A 57 6.43 -7.81 -0.87
CA GLN A 57 5.48 -8.70 -1.53
C GLN A 57 4.75 -9.61 -0.54
N VAL A 58 5.49 -10.24 0.37
CA VAL A 58 4.91 -11.13 1.37
C VAL A 58 4.03 -10.38 2.36
N LEU A 59 4.43 -9.17 2.74
CA LEU A 59 3.69 -8.33 3.66
C LEU A 59 2.56 -7.56 2.97
N GLU A 60 2.41 -7.73 1.67
CA GLU A 60 1.35 -7.11 0.88
C GLU A 60 1.30 -5.59 1.09
N CYS A 61 2.48 -4.95 1.02
CA CYS A 61 2.58 -3.52 1.22
C CYS A 61 3.56 -2.91 0.22
N ASP A 62 3.50 -1.60 0.13
CA ASP A 62 4.34 -0.82 -0.77
C ASP A 62 5.75 -0.66 -0.20
N MET A 63 6.78 -0.87 -1.01
CA MET A 63 8.17 -0.70 -0.59
C MET A 63 8.44 0.71 -0.07
N ASN A 64 7.85 1.70 -0.70
CA ASN A 64 8.03 3.09 -0.30
C ASN A 64 7.48 3.34 1.11
N TRP A 65 6.28 2.81 1.38
CA TRP A 65 5.71 2.90 2.72
C TRP A 65 6.59 2.17 3.74
N LEU A 66 7.07 0.98 3.37
CA LEU A 66 7.90 0.18 4.27
C LEU A 66 9.19 0.90 4.63
N ALA A 67 9.78 1.60 3.66
CA ALA A 67 11.04 2.33 3.84
C ALA A 67 10.86 3.66 4.58
N THR A 68 9.79 4.40 4.29
CA THR A 68 9.66 5.79 4.74
C THR A 68 8.49 6.05 5.67
N GLY A 69 7.52 5.13 5.71
CA GLY A 69 6.28 5.36 6.43
C GLY A 69 5.27 6.20 5.63
N ILE A 70 5.64 6.62 4.43
CA ILE A 70 4.79 7.44 3.57
C ILE A 70 4.30 6.56 2.43
N SER A 71 2.98 6.39 2.34
CA SER A 71 2.39 5.57 1.29
C SER A 71 2.51 6.26 -0.05
N SER A 72 2.93 5.52 -1.10
CA SER A 72 2.88 6.03 -2.46
C SER A 72 1.45 6.31 -2.90
N ASN A 73 0.49 5.74 -2.19
CA ASN A 73 -0.93 5.99 -2.42
C ASN A 73 -1.42 7.29 -1.76
N MET A 74 -0.54 8.05 -1.12
CA MET A 74 -0.93 9.33 -0.56
C MET A 74 -1.42 10.32 -1.62
N GLN A 75 -0.93 10.18 -2.85
CA GLN A 75 -1.47 10.96 -3.96
C GLN A 75 -2.91 10.54 -4.26
N LYS A 76 -3.23 9.27 -4.05
CA LYS A 76 -4.59 8.76 -4.18
C LYS A 76 -5.44 9.09 -2.96
N SER A 77 -4.82 9.42 -1.84
CA SER A 77 -5.56 9.80 -0.64
C SER A 77 -6.16 11.19 -0.75
N ASN A 78 -5.85 11.92 -1.83
CA ASN A 78 -6.56 13.16 -2.17
C ASN A 78 -7.96 12.87 -2.71
N ILE A 79 -8.25 11.61 -2.99
CA ILE A 79 -9.59 11.18 -3.35
C ILE A 79 -10.41 11.12 -2.05
N CYS A 80 -11.40 11.98 -1.95
CA CYS A 80 -12.25 11.98 -0.77
C CYS A 80 -13.17 10.75 -0.77
N LYS A 81 -13.74 10.47 0.39
CA LYS A 81 -14.62 9.31 0.55
C LYS A 81 -15.78 9.30 -0.45
N LEU A 82 -16.31 10.47 -0.76
CA LEU A 82 -17.39 10.61 -1.73
C LEU A 82 -16.95 10.15 -3.13
N GLU A 83 -15.71 10.49 -3.51
CA GLU A 83 -15.17 10.07 -4.79
C GLU A 83 -14.95 8.57 -4.85
N GLU A 84 -14.50 7.96 -3.74
CA GLU A 84 -14.37 6.51 -3.65
C GLU A 84 -15.70 5.80 -3.83
N GLU A 85 -16.74 6.29 -3.16
CA GLU A 85 -18.08 5.75 -3.29
C GLU A 85 -18.59 5.86 -4.71
N LEU A 86 -18.31 6.98 -5.35
CA LEU A 86 -18.71 7.21 -6.74
C LEU A 86 -18.03 6.22 -7.67
N LEU A 87 -16.72 6.02 -7.51
CA LEU A 87 -15.96 5.09 -8.35
C LEU A 87 -16.41 3.65 -8.15
N ASN A 88 -16.61 3.24 -6.91
CA ASN A 88 -17.05 1.89 -6.61
C ASN A 88 -18.45 1.62 -7.14
N GLY A 89 -19.36 2.58 -6.94
CA GLY A 89 -20.71 2.47 -7.48
C GLY A 89 -20.75 2.44 -8.99
N PHE A 90 -19.94 3.29 -9.61
CA PHE A 90 -19.83 3.35 -11.08
C PHE A 90 -19.40 2.01 -11.65
N ARG A 91 -18.43 1.35 -11.01
CA ARG A 91 -17.93 0.05 -11.49
C ARG A 91 -18.98 -1.06 -11.44
N GLU A 92 -19.93 -0.96 -10.53
CA GLU A 92 -20.99 -1.95 -10.39
C GLU A 92 -22.15 -1.75 -11.37
N LEU A 93 -22.20 -0.63 -12.07
CA LEU A 93 -23.30 -0.33 -12.98
C LEU A 93 -23.15 -1.06 -14.31
N PRO A 94 -24.29 -1.40 -14.97
CA PRO A 94 -24.26 -1.86 -16.35
C PRO A 94 -23.71 -0.78 -17.28
N GLU A 95 -23.24 -1.19 -18.47
CA GLU A 95 -22.64 -0.26 -19.43
C GLU A 95 -23.58 0.87 -19.84
N ASP A 96 -24.86 0.60 -20.00
CA ASP A 96 -25.85 1.61 -20.38
C ASP A 96 -25.93 2.73 -19.33
N ASP A 97 -25.94 2.33 -18.06
CA ASP A 97 -26.02 3.28 -16.96
C ASP A 97 -24.74 4.07 -16.82
N LYS A 98 -23.58 3.44 -17.11
CA LYS A 98 -22.30 4.14 -17.11
C LYS A 98 -22.27 5.25 -18.15
N GLU A 99 -22.80 4.97 -19.34
CA GLU A 99 -22.88 5.95 -20.43
C GLU A 99 -23.80 7.12 -20.06
N GLU A 100 -24.93 6.84 -19.43
CA GLU A 100 -25.84 7.88 -18.96
C GLU A 100 -25.17 8.80 -17.95
N LEU A 101 -24.46 8.23 -16.98
CA LEU A 101 -23.77 9.03 -15.97
C LEU A 101 -22.66 9.89 -16.58
N MET A 102 -21.93 9.33 -17.53
CA MET A 102 -20.88 10.09 -18.21
C MET A 102 -21.46 11.24 -19.03
N GLY A 103 -22.61 11.01 -19.68
CA GLY A 103 -23.31 12.06 -20.39
C GLY A 103 -23.77 13.19 -19.49
N LEU A 104 -24.34 12.83 -18.34
CA LEU A 104 -24.77 13.81 -17.34
C LEU A 104 -23.60 14.62 -16.79
N LEU A 105 -22.49 13.93 -16.50
CA LEU A 105 -21.28 14.58 -16.00
C LEU A 105 -20.76 15.60 -17.00
N GLN A 106 -20.71 15.24 -18.28
CA GLN A 106 -20.26 16.14 -19.34
C GLN A 106 -21.15 17.37 -19.46
N LEU A 107 -22.45 17.21 -19.36
CA LEU A 107 -23.40 18.32 -19.38
C LEU A 107 -23.15 19.28 -18.23
N LYS A 108 -22.95 18.77 -17.05
CA LYS A 108 -22.68 19.59 -15.87
C LYS A 108 -21.33 20.30 -15.97
N LEU A 109 -20.32 19.65 -16.52
CA LEU A 109 -19.01 20.26 -16.72
C LEU A 109 -19.07 21.42 -17.73
N ARG A 110 -19.88 21.32 -18.76
CA ARG A 110 -20.06 22.40 -19.72
C ARG A 110 -20.62 23.67 -19.06
N LYS A 111 -21.50 23.50 -18.08
CA LYS A 111 -22.06 24.64 -17.33
C LYS A 111 -20.99 25.32 -16.46
N VAL A 112 -20.06 24.52 -15.90
CA VAL A 112 -19.03 25.02 -15.01
C VAL A 112 -17.92 25.74 -15.79
N LYS A 113 -17.63 25.30 -17.01
CA LYS A 113 -16.53 25.82 -17.83
C LYS A 113 -16.85 27.09 -18.60
N LYS A 114 -17.99 27.69 -18.40
CA LYS A 114 -18.34 28.97 -19.05
C LYS A 114 -17.72 30.13 -18.31
#